data_a39f6d22fe4933014cdf2956410be4c2
#
_entry.id   a39f6d22fe4933014cdf2956410be4c2
#
_cell.length_a   1.000
_cell.length_b   1.000
_cell.length_c   1.000
_cell.angle_alpha   90.00
_cell.angle_beta   90.00
_cell.angle_gamma   90.00
#
_symmetry.space_group_name_H-M   'P 1'
#
loop_
_entity.id
_entity.type
_entity.pdbx_description
1 polymer ?
#
loop_
_entity_poly.entity_id
_entity_poly.type
_entity_poly.pdbx_seq_one_letter_code
_entity_poly.pdbx_strand_id
1 'polypeptide(L)'
;RGALSAARLGDEVNPAKESSGSQFYIVWGKIYKAAELKQLEHQMKMQQDQNIFNALAMERREEIMNLRRNRDREGLMELQDKLAKMAMEKSKELGAPSFTPEQIEAYTTQGGTPFLDGGYTVFGEVAEGLEIVEAIQNVETSMGDRPKTDVVMNVTVVE
;
A
#
# COMPACT_ATOMS: atom_id res chain seq x y z
N ARG A 1 6.31 -12.67 5.28
CA ARG A 1 5.65 -13.91 4.79
C ARG A 1 4.97 -14.61 5.95
N GLY A 2 3.79 -15.24 5.71
CA GLY A 2 3.03 -15.94 6.73
C GLY A 2 2.14 -15.06 7.61
N ALA A 3 2.20 -13.74 7.51
CA ALA A 3 1.33 -12.86 8.29
C ALA A 3 -0.13 -12.99 7.84
N LEU A 4 -1.07 -13.04 8.80
CA LEU A 4 -2.51 -12.96 8.57
C LEU A 4 -2.94 -11.51 8.68
N SER A 5 -3.52 -10.98 7.61
CA SER A 5 -3.96 -9.59 7.53
C SER A 5 -5.43 -9.48 7.17
N ALA A 6 -6.13 -8.56 7.82
CA ALA A 6 -7.51 -8.26 7.47
C ALA A 6 -7.56 -7.55 6.12
N ALA A 7 -8.45 -8.00 5.23
CA ALA A 7 -8.71 -7.31 3.98
C ALA A 7 -9.48 -6.00 4.24
N ARG A 8 -9.44 -5.07 3.31
CA ARG A 8 -10.23 -3.83 3.33
C ARG A 8 -10.47 -3.31 1.91
N LEU A 9 -11.42 -2.42 1.79
CA LEU A 9 -11.64 -1.67 0.56
C LEU A 9 -10.54 -0.63 0.33
N GLY A 10 -10.36 -0.21 -0.91
CA GLY A 10 -9.40 0.82 -1.29
C GLY A 10 -9.70 2.17 -0.66
N ASP A 11 -8.67 3.02 -0.53
CA ASP A 11 -8.73 4.32 0.16
C ASP A 11 -9.78 5.28 -0.45
N GLU A 12 -10.11 5.12 -1.74
CA GLU A 12 -11.12 5.95 -2.43
C GLU A 12 -12.54 5.75 -1.89
N VAL A 13 -12.86 4.53 -1.44
CA VAL A 13 -14.19 4.18 -0.89
C VAL A 13 -14.15 3.96 0.61
N ASN A 14 -12.97 3.82 1.19
CA ASN A 14 -12.75 3.58 2.61
C ASN A 14 -11.57 4.43 3.13
N PRO A 15 -11.72 5.76 3.18
CA PRO A 15 -10.66 6.66 3.62
C PRO A 15 -10.26 6.47 5.10
N ALA A 16 -11.15 5.91 5.92
CA ALA A 16 -10.87 5.55 7.31
C ALA A 16 -10.04 4.26 7.45
N LYS A 17 -9.80 3.54 6.34
CA LYS A 17 -9.04 2.28 6.30
C LYS A 17 -9.58 1.19 7.21
N GLU A 18 -10.90 1.15 7.39
CA GLU A 18 -11.58 0.15 8.21
C GLU A 18 -11.39 -1.25 7.62
N SER A 19 -11.07 -2.21 8.47
CA SER A 19 -10.88 -3.61 8.07
C SER A 19 -12.21 -4.30 7.80
N SER A 20 -12.23 -5.23 6.84
CA SER A 20 -13.37 -6.14 6.63
C SER A 20 -13.51 -7.09 7.80
N GLY A 21 -14.74 -7.30 8.27
CA GLY A 21 -15.05 -8.29 9.33
C GLY A 21 -15.15 -9.74 8.83
N SER A 22 -15.05 -9.99 7.52
CA SER A 22 -15.32 -11.30 6.93
C SER A 22 -14.25 -11.81 5.97
N GLN A 23 -13.23 -10.99 5.69
CA GLN A 23 -12.19 -11.33 4.72
C GLN A 23 -10.80 -11.07 5.28
N PHE A 24 -9.93 -12.03 5.09
CA PHE A 24 -8.51 -11.92 5.44
C PHE A 24 -7.67 -12.58 4.35
N TYR A 25 -6.39 -12.35 4.39
CA TYR A 25 -5.41 -12.99 3.50
C TYR A 25 -4.15 -13.37 4.26
N ILE A 26 -3.44 -14.35 3.73
CA ILE A 26 -2.12 -14.77 4.23
C ILE A 26 -1.07 -14.20 3.29
N VAL A 27 -0.13 -13.46 3.85
CA VAL A 27 0.96 -12.86 3.06
C VAL A 27 1.94 -13.94 2.62
N TRP A 28 2.11 -14.09 1.29
CA TRP A 28 3.17 -14.91 0.71
C TRP A 28 4.32 -14.03 0.19
N GLY A 29 4.06 -13.23 -0.83
CA GLY A 29 5.03 -12.31 -1.43
C GLY A 29 6.25 -13.01 -2.04
N LYS A 30 7.27 -12.22 -2.36
CA LYS A 30 8.54 -12.68 -2.93
C LYS A 30 9.71 -12.31 -2.03
N ILE A 31 10.86 -12.96 -2.25
CA ILE A 31 12.15 -12.54 -1.69
C ILE A 31 12.68 -11.40 -2.57
N TYR A 32 13.08 -10.30 -1.95
CA TYR A 32 13.58 -9.10 -2.61
C TYR A 32 15.10 -9.06 -2.61
N LYS A 33 15.68 -8.47 -3.65
CA LYS A 33 17.08 -8.04 -3.62
C LYS A 33 17.17 -6.66 -2.96
N ALA A 34 18.28 -6.35 -2.31
CA ALA A 34 18.48 -5.05 -1.68
C ALA A 34 18.29 -3.86 -2.65
N ALA A 35 18.68 -4.02 -3.92
CA ALA A 35 18.46 -3.02 -4.95
C ALA A 35 16.97 -2.80 -5.28
N GLU A 36 16.15 -3.86 -5.24
CA GLU A 36 14.70 -3.76 -5.46
C GLU A 36 14.03 -3.02 -4.29
N LEU A 37 14.46 -3.25 -3.04
CA LEU A 37 13.96 -2.52 -1.88
C LEU A 37 14.28 -1.03 -1.97
N LYS A 38 15.49 -0.65 -2.39
CA LYS A 38 15.84 0.76 -2.64
C LYS A 38 14.99 1.40 -3.73
N GLN A 39 14.68 0.65 -4.79
CA GLN A 39 13.78 1.14 -5.83
C GLN A 39 12.36 1.32 -5.28
N LEU A 40 11.92 0.43 -4.40
CA LEU A 40 10.62 0.54 -3.73
C LEU A 40 10.56 1.77 -2.81
N GLU A 41 11.61 2.04 -2.03
CA GLU A 41 11.71 3.27 -1.21
C GLU A 41 11.57 4.53 -2.07
N HIS A 42 12.20 4.54 -3.24
CA HIS A 42 12.05 5.65 -4.17
C HIS A 42 10.62 5.81 -4.69
N GLN A 43 9.95 4.70 -5.03
CA GLN A 43 8.53 4.71 -5.44
C GLN A 43 7.62 5.19 -4.30
N MET A 44 7.85 4.71 -3.07
CA MET A 44 7.11 5.14 -1.89
C MET A 44 7.27 6.64 -1.65
N LYS A 45 8.49 7.17 -1.84
CA LYS A 45 8.75 8.61 -1.73
C LYS A 45 7.98 9.42 -2.78
N MET A 46 8.00 8.98 -4.03
CA MET A 46 7.23 9.63 -5.09
C MET A 46 5.72 9.60 -4.80
N GLN A 47 5.20 8.49 -4.31
CA GLN A 47 3.79 8.36 -3.93
C GLN A 47 3.44 9.25 -2.75
N GLN A 48 4.31 9.35 -1.74
CA GLN A 48 4.14 10.26 -0.61
C GLN A 48 4.05 11.71 -1.09
N ASP A 49 4.96 12.13 -1.96
CA ASP A 49 4.99 13.50 -2.49
C ASP A 49 3.71 13.82 -3.29
N GLN A 50 3.28 12.87 -4.11
CA GLN A 50 2.04 13.01 -4.87
C GLN A 50 0.80 13.10 -3.95
N ASN A 51 0.75 12.28 -2.90
CA ASN A 51 -0.36 12.30 -1.94
C ASN A 51 -0.41 13.63 -1.18
N ILE A 52 0.75 14.16 -0.76
CA ILE A 52 0.83 15.47 -0.11
C ILE A 52 0.32 16.57 -1.04
N PHE A 53 0.78 16.58 -2.29
CA PHE A 53 0.33 17.57 -3.28
C PHE A 53 -1.18 17.47 -3.53
N ASN A 54 -1.70 16.26 -3.71
CA ASN A 54 -3.13 16.03 -3.94
C ASN A 54 -3.98 16.49 -2.75
N ALA A 55 -3.54 16.23 -1.51
CA ALA A 55 -4.23 16.69 -0.31
C ALA A 55 -4.30 18.22 -0.25
N LEU A 56 -3.18 18.91 -0.50
CA LEU A 56 -3.12 20.37 -0.56
C LEU A 56 -4.00 20.94 -1.69
N ALA A 57 -4.02 20.28 -2.84
CA ALA A 57 -4.88 20.67 -3.97
C ALA A 57 -6.37 20.48 -3.63
N MET A 58 -6.73 19.43 -2.90
CA MET A 58 -8.11 19.23 -2.43
C MET A 58 -8.56 20.31 -1.46
N GLU A 59 -7.70 20.73 -0.52
CA GLU A 59 -7.99 21.86 0.39
C GLU A 59 -8.25 23.17 -0.37
N ARG A 60 -7.67 23.34 -1.57
CA ARG A 60 -7.83 24.52 -2.44
C ARG A 60 -8.74 24.29 -3.64
N ARG A 61 -9.57 23.25 -3.59
CA ARG A 61 -10.43 22.86 -4.71
C ARG A 61 -11.31 23.99 -5.24
N GLU A 62 -11.92 24.74 -4.34
CA GLU A 62 -12.80 25.86 -4.72
C GLU A 62 -12.02 26.98 -5.43
N GLU A 63 -10.83 27.34 -4.92
CA GLU A 63 -9.95 28.32 -5.53
C GLU A 63 -9.53 27.89 -6.94
N ILE A 64 -9.09 26.63 -7.09
CA ILE A 64 -8.75 26.02 -8.39
C ILE A 64 -9.94 26.08 -9.36
N MET A 65 -11.14 25.74 -8.88
CA MET A 65 -12.35 25.76 -9.69
C MET A 65 -12.71 27.17 -10.14
N ASN A 66 -12.55 28.18 -9.28
CA ASN A 66 -12.82 29.59 -9.61
C ASN A 66 -11.83 30.13 -10.64
N LEU A 67 -10.53 29.88 -10.48
CA LEU A 67 -9.51 30.26 -11.45
C LEU A 67 -9.77 29.62 -12.83
N ARG A 68 -10.14 28.35 -12.87
CA ARG A 68 -10.51 27.66 -14.11
C ARG A 68 -11.75 28.25 -14.76
N ARG A 69 -12.78 28.57 -13.97
CA ARG A 69 -14.03 29.20 -14.47
C ARG A 69 -13.78 30.56 -15.08
N ASN A 70 -12.90 31.35 -14.44
CA ASN A 70 -12.50 32.68 -14.91
C ASN A 70 -11.45 32.63 -16.03
N ARG A 71 -10.98 31.44 -16.42
CA ARG A 71 -9.90 31.24 -17.40
C ARG A 71 -8.60 31.94 -17.02
N ASP A 72 -8.39 32.15 -15.74
CA ASP A 72 -7.19 32.77 -15.18
C ASP A 72 -6.05 31.73 -15.15
N ARG A 73 -5.28 31.70 -16.22
CA ARG A 73 -4.16 30.77 -16.38
C ARG A 73 -2.96 31.15 -15.50
N GLU A 74 -2.73 32.45 -15.34
CA GLU A 74 -1.61 32.97 -14.55
C GLU A 74 -1.83 32.65 -13.08
N GLY A 75 -2.99 32.99 -12.53
CA GLY A 75 -3.36 32.64 -11.16
C GLY A 75 -3.34 31.12 -10.89
N LEU A 76 -3.72 30.31 -11.91
CA LEU A 76 -3.66 28.85 -11.76
C LEU A 76 -2.21 28.34 -11.68
N MET A 77 -1.29 28.90 -12.48
CA MET A 77 0.14 28.56 -12.42
C MET A 77 0.75 28.99 -11.10
N GLU A 78 0.50 30.22 -10.64
CA GLU A 78 0.98 30.73 -9.35
C GLU A 78 0.50 29.84 -8.19
N LEU A 79 -0.77 29.43 -8.20
CA LEU A 79 -1.33 28.52 -7.19
C LEU A 79 -0.64 27.16 -7.23
N GLN A 80 -0.40 26.59 -8.42
CA GLN A 80 0.32 25.33 -8.58
C GLN A 80 1.75 25.40 -8.03
N ASP A 81 2.48 26.47 -8.33
CA ASP A 81 3.83 26.68 -7.83
C ASP A 81 3.86 26.83 -6.30
N LYS A 82 2.87 27.51 -5.75
CA LYS A 82 2.70 27.63 -4.30
C LYS A 82 2.44 26.29 -3.64
N LEU A 83 1.51 25.49 -4.21
CA LEU A 83 1.20 24.16 -3.71
C LEU A 83 2.40 23.21 -3.82
N ALA A 84 3.16 23.30 -4.92
CA ALA A 84 4.37 22.50 -5.08
C ALA A 84 5.44 22.83 -4.01
N LYS A 85 5.66 24.11 -3.70
CA LYS A 85 6.58 24.55 -2.63
C LYS A 85 6.12 24.03 -1.27
N MET A 86 4.84 24.20 -0.94
CA MET A 86 4.25 23.69 0.31
C MET A 86 4.36 22.15 0.42
N ALA A 87 4.14 21.43 -0.69
CA ALA A 87 4.30 19.99 -0.72
C ALA A 87 5.74 19.55 -0.47
N MET A 88 6.71 20.26 -1.06
CA MET A 88 8.13 20.00 -0.83
C MET A 88 8.56 20.25 0.63
N GLU A 89 8.07 21.31 1.26
CA GLU A 89 8.35 21.60 2.67
C GLU A 89 7.78 20.52 3.57
N LYS A 90 6.50 20.19 3.39
CA LYS A 90 5.82 19.14 4.15
C LYS A 90 6.45 17.75 3.95
N SER A 91 6.92 17.47 2.73
CA SER A 91 7.64 16.24 2.41
C SER A 91 9.01 16.17 3.11
N LYS A 92 9.73 17.29 3.23
CA LYS A 92 10.99 17.35 4.00
C LYS A 92 10.77 17.15 5.49
N GLU A 93 9.70 17.70 6.05
CA GLU A 93 9.34 17.51 7.47
C GLU A 93 9.01 16.07 7.79
N LEU A 94 8.28 15.38 6.91
CA LEU A 94 7.93 13.97 7.08
C LEU A 94 9.12 13.02 6.87
N GLY A 95 10.13 13.44 6.13
CA GLY A 95 11.25 12.60 5.74
C GLY A 95 10.92 11.62 4.61
N ALA A 96 11.94 10.95 4.10
CA ALA A 96 11.77 9.91 3.10
C ALA A 96 11.41 8.59 3.79
N PRO A 97 10.41 7.85 3.29
CA PRO A 97 10.14 6.50 3.76
C PRO A 97 11.35 5.61 3.47
N SER A 98 11.73 4.80 4.44
CA SER A 98 12.85 3.87 4.34
C SER A 98 12.55 2.62 5.16
N PHE A 99 13.07 1.49 4.70
CA PHE A 99 13.00 0.24 5.46
C PHE A 99 14.04 0.22 6.57
N THR A 100 13.66 -0.32 7.73
CA THR A 100 14.61 -0.56 8.82
C THR A 100 15.56 -1.72 8.44
N PRO A 101 16.73 -1.84 9.09
CA PRO A 101 17.63 -2.97 8.86
C PRO A 101 16.93 -4.33 9.04
N GLU A 102 16.05 -4.45 10.03
CA GLU A 102 15.27 -5.66 10.31
C GLU A 102 14.29 -5.99 9.19
N GLN A 103 13.61 -4.95 8.64
CA GLN A 103 12.73 -5.11 7.49
C GLN A 103 13.50 -5.52 6.24
N ILE A 104 14.67 -4.92 5.99
CA ILE A 104 15.54 -5.28 4.86
C ILE A 104 15.94 -6.74 5.00
N GLU A 105 16.40 -7.19 6.19
CA GLU A 105 16.76 -8.58 6.45
C GLU A 105 15.56 -9.51 6.20
N ALA A 106 14.39 -9.21 6.77
CA ALA A 106 13.20 -10.02 6.60
C ALA A 106 12.80 -10.14 5.12
N TYR A 107 12.75 -9.03 4.37
CA TYR A 107 12.36 -9.05 2.96
C TYR A 107 13.39 -9.69 2.03
N THR A 108 14.67 -9.68 2.41
CA THR A 108 15.74 -10.32 1.61
C THR A 108 15.96 -11.79 1.93
N THR A 109 15.49 -12.27 3.06
CA THR A 109 15.64 -13.68 3.50
C THR A 109 14.33 -14.46 3.47
N GLN A 110 13.29 -13.94 4.10
CA GLN A 110 11.98 -14.59 4.21
C GLN A 110 11.02 -14.18 3.07
N GLY A 111 11.16 -12.95 2.60
CA GLY A 111 10.25 -12.36 1.62
C GLY A 111 9.00 -11.76 2.25
N GLY A 112 8.09 -11.28 1.41
CA GLY A 112 6.86 -10.65 1.84
C GLY A 112 6.35 -9.62 0.84
N THR A 113 5.54 -8.67 1.33
CA THR A 113 4.86 -7.64 0.53
C THR A 113 5.06 -6.25 1.15
N PRO A 114 6.26 -5.66 1.04
CA PRO A 114 6.62 -4.41 1.73
C PRO A 114 5.71 -3.23 1.37
N PHE A 115 5.07 -3.24 0.22
CA PHE A 115 4.13 -2.20 -0.22
C PHE A 115 2.79 -2.22 0.52
N LEU A 116 2.50 -3.26 1.31
CA LEU A 116 1.30 -3.37 2.15
C LEU A 116 1.55 -2.91 3.60
N ASP A 117 2.82 -2.67 3.97
CA ASP A 117 3.19 -2.29 5.33
C ASP A 117 2.50 -0.98 5.75
N GLY A 118 1.96 -0.97 6.96
CA GLY A 118 1.22 0.17 7.50
C GLY A 118 -0.14 0.45 6.86
N GLY A 119 -0.51 -0.31 5.82
CA GLY A 119 -1.78 -0.18 5.11
C GLY A 119 -2.87 -1.14 5.57
N TYR A 120 -2.52 -2.19 6.30
CA TYR A 120 -3.42 -3.26 6.71
C TYR A 120 -3.18 -3.69 8.15
N THR A 121 -4.21 -4.23 8.80
CA THR A 121 -4.12 -4.75 10.16
C THR A 121 -3.66 -6.20 10.13
N VAL A 122 -2.48 -6.47 10.67
CA VAL A 122 -1.99 -7.82 10.92
C VAL A 122 -2.51 -8.27 12.28
N PHE A 123 -3.15 -9.44 12.35
CA PHE A 123 -3.76 -9.96 13.57
C PHE A 123 -3.28 -11.36 13.95
N GLY A 124 -2.42 -11.97 13.13
CA GLY A 124 -1.85 -13.28 13.39
C GLY A 124 -0.76 -13.65 12.40
N GLU A 125 -0.24 -14.85 12.56
CA GLU A 125 0.76 -15.42 11.66
C GLU A 125 0.56 -16.94 11.53
N VAL A 126 1.07 -17.51 10.45
CA VAL A 126 1.09 -18.96 10.23
C VAL A 126 2.18 -19.56 11.11
N ALA A 127 1.77 -20.33 12.12
CA ALA A 127 2.70 -21.01 13.03
C ALA A 127 3.32 -22.25 12.37
N GLU A 128 2.53 -23.01 11.61
CA GLU A 128 2.97 -24.23 10.93
C GLU A 128 2.27 -24.36 9.58
N GLY A 129 2.85 -25.07 8.60
CA GLY A 129 2.23 -25.35 7.31
C GLY A 129 2.44 -24.27 6.25
N LEU A 130 3.53 -23.49 6.29
CA LEU A 130 3.87 -22.54 5.23
C LEU A 130 3.99 -23.18 3.85
N GLU A 131 4.39 -24.44 3.77
CA GLU A 131 4.44 -25.24 2.54
C GLU A 131 3.04 -25.46 1.93
N ILE A 132 1.99 -25.49 2.75
CA ILE A 132 0.61 -25.57 2.28
C ILE A 132 0.19 -24.23 1.67
N VAL A 133 0.57 -23.12 2.30
CA VAL A 133 0.33 -21.77 1.75
C VAL A 133 1.04 -21.62 0.40
N GLU A 134 2.27 -22.15 0.28
CA GLU A 134 3.01 -22.17 -0.99
C GLU A 134 2.28 -23.01 -2.05
N ALA A 135 1.80 -24.18 -1.69
CA ALA A 135 1.05 -25.03 -2.60
C ALA A 135 -0.23 -24.33 -3.12
N ILE A 136 -0.96 -23.64 -2.23
CA ILE A 136 -2.16 -22.87 -2.59
C ILE A 136 -1.79 -21.70 -3.51
N GLN A 137 -0.70 -20.96 -3.21
CA GLN A 137 -0.24 -19.85 -4.04
C GLN A 137 0.12 -20.27 -5.46
N ASN A 138 0.55 -21.51 -5.66
CA ASN A 138 1.02 -22.05 -6.94
C ASN A 138 -0.03 -22.86 -7.70
N VAL A 139 -1.30 -22.91 -7.25
CA VAL A 139 -2.35 -23.61 -7.99
C VAL A 139 -2.63 -22.91 -9.34
N GLU A 140 -3.03 -23.67 -10.33
CA GLU A 140 -3.48 -23.11 -11.58
C GLU A 140 -4.74 -22.26 -11.39
N THR A 141 -4.74 -21.05 -11.93
CA THR A 141 -5.86 -20.12 -11.83
C THR A 141 -6.50 -19.84 -13.20
N SER A 142 -7.74 -19.40 -13.16
CA SER A 142 -8.49 -18.84 -14.27
C SER A 142 -8.46 -17.30 -14.20
N MET A 143 -9.25 -16.63 -15.03
CA MET A 143 -9.38 -15.18 -15.02
C MET A 143 -9.84 -14.68 -13.64
N GLY A 144 -9.18 -13.63 -13.11
CA GLY A 144 -9.45 -13.09 -11.78
C GLY A 144 -8.82 -13.92 -10.65
N ASP A 145 -7.75 -14.64 -10.94
CA ASP A 145 -6.95 -15.44 -10.00
C ASP A 145 -7.73 -16.52 -9.23
N ARG A 146 -8.91 -16.91 -9.77
CA ARG A 146 -9.68 -18.00 -9.20
C ARG A 146 -9.02 -19.34 -9.50
N PRO A 147 -8.73 -20.20 -8.52
CA PRO A 147 -8.24 -21.54 -8.74
C PRO A 147 -9.13 -22.33 -9.70
N LYS A 148 -8.55 -23.05 -10.67
CA LYS A 148 -9.31 -23.91 -11.60
C LYS A 148 -9.94 -25.10 -10.88
N THR A 149 -9.27 -25.60 -9.85
CA THR A 149 -9.80 -26.62 -8.93
C THR A 149 -10.02 -25.96 -7.59
N ASP A 150 -11.19 -26.15 -7.00
CA ASP A 150 -11.54 -25.53 -5.73
C ASP A 150 -10.57 -25.98 -4.61
N VAL A 151 -10.04 -25.01 -3.88
CA VAL A 151 -9.27 -25.23 -2.66
C VAL A 151 -10.24 -25.22 -1.48
N VAL A 152 -10.51 -26.38 -0.93
CA VAL A 152 -11.44 -26.55 0.20
C VAL A 152 -10.67 -26.44 1.49
N MET A 153 -11.13 -25.60 2.42
CA MET A 153 -10.57 -25.47 3.75
C MET A 153 -11.65 -25.57 4.82
N ASN A 154 -11.28 -26.09 5.98
CA ASN A 154 -12.09 -26.06 7.19
C ASN A 154 -11.39 -25.19 8.21
N VAL A 155 -12.13 -24.30 8.86
CA VAL A 155 -11.60 -23.40 9.90
C VAL A 155 -12.19 -23.83 11.24
N THR A 156 -11.32 -24.17 12.19
CA THR A 156 -11.72 -24.52 13.56
C THR A 156 -10.87 -23.72 14.54
N VAL A 157 -11.47 -23.35 15.67
CA VAL A 157 -10.73 -22.78 16.81
C VAL A 157 -10.11 -23.93 17.59
N VAL A 158 -8.82 -23.82 17.88
CA VAL A 158 -8.08 -24.78 18.71
C VAL A 158 -7.88 -24.13 20.08
N GLU A 159 -8.31 -24.80 21.15
CA GLU A 159 -8.15 -24.38 22.55
C GLU A 159 -6.77 -24.79 23.10
#